data_a9aa18b05a0441fcd9194311b5bd4b36
#
_entry.id   a9aa18b05a0441fcd9194311b5bd4b36
#
_cell.length_a   1.000
_cell.length_b   1.000
_cell.length_c   1.000
_cell.angle_alpha   90.00
_cell.angle_beta   90.00
_cell.angle_gamma   90.00
#
_symmetry.space_group_name_H-M   'P 1'
#
loop_
_entity.id
_entity.type
_entity.pdbx_description
1 polymer ?
#
loop_
_entity_poly.entity_id
_entity_poly.type
_entity_poly.pdbx_seq_one_letter_code
_entity_poly.pdbx_strand_id
1 'polypeptide(L)'
;MEIHSKKIFSKVTKMKIISEAETIGCYSSIGSEVQTNDIINYFLNEGKSVSLPKVSQDEMTFRKVEDVSKLEKGEFDIPEPKDNTPIQENHDVILIPCIGLDNQGNRIGYGFGFYDKYLEGSGAVKIGLSYSKQIVKTIPVSKNDIKMDWIVTEKDVIKTS
;
A
#
# COMPACT_ATOMS: atom_id res chain seq x y z
N MET A 1 9.08 13.54 9.23
CA MET A 1 8.40 12.33 8.73
C MET A 1 6.90 12.37 8.99
N GLU A 2 6.49 12.61 10.21
CA GLU A 2 5.07 12.66 10.56
C GLU A 2 4.30 13.75 9.82
N ILE A 3 4.89 14.93 9.66
CA ILE A 3 4.26 16.05 8.91
C ILE A 3 4.06 15.66 7.45
N HIS A 4 5.04 14.99 6.85
CA HIS A 4 4.94 14.53 5.46
C HIS A 4 3.89 13.44 5.30
N SER A 5 3.79 12.52 6.24
CA SER A 5 2.74 11.49 6.22
C SER A 5 1.35 12.11 6.31
N LYS A 6 1.18 13.17 7.08
CA LYS A 6 -0.10 13.89 7.16
C LYS A 6 -0.47 14.56 5.86
N LYS A 7 0.51 15.12 5.14
CA LYS A 7 0.27 15.69 3.82
C LYS A 7 -0.14 14.63 2.81
N ILE A 8 0.51 13.47 2.85
CA ILE A 8 0.17 12.34 2.00
C ILE A 8 -1.25 11.85 2.34
N PHE A 9 -1.59 11.72 3.62
CA PHE A 9 -2.93 11.36 4.07
C PHE A 9 -3.97 12.30 3.45
N SER A 10 -3.75 13.60 3.53
CA SER A 10 -4.68 14.59 2.99
C SER A 10 -4.85 14.42 1.47
N LYS A 11 -3.78 14.13 0.74
CA LYS A 11 -3.83 13.94 -0.71
C LYS A 11 -4.56 12.65 -1.08
N VAL A 12 -4.27 11.56 -0.41
CA VAL A 12 -4.90 10.26 -0.66
C VAL A 12 -6.41 10.34 -0.45
N THR A 13 -6.84 10.93 0.66
CA THR A 13 -8.27 10.98 1.01
C THR A 13 -9.08 11.87 0.09
N LYS A 14 -8.43 12.76 -0.67
CA LYS A 14 -9.10 13.63 -1.65
C LYS A 14 -9.18 13.04 -3.06
N MET A 15 -8.49 11.92 -3.30
CA MET A 15 -8.55 11.29 -4.62
C MET A 15 -9.93 10.71 -4.88
N LYS A 16 -10.48 10.99 -6.08
CA LYS A 16 -11.80 10.47 -6.46
C LYS A 16 -11.82 8.94 -6.44
N ILE A 17 -10.77 8.30 -6.95
CA ILE A 17 -10.68 6.85 -7.00
C ILE A 17 -10.70 6.23 -5.59
N ILE A 18 -10.16 6.93 -4.61
CA ILE A 18 -10.21 6.52 -3.21
C ILE A 18 -11.60 6.70 -2.64
N SER A 19 -12.23 7.85 -2.89
CA SER A 19 -13.57 8.12 -2.34
C SER A 19 -14.62 7.14 -2.88
N GLU A 20 -14.46 6.68 -4.11
CA GLU A 20 -15.37 5.74 -4.75
C GLU A 20 -15.07 4.27 -4.42
N ALA A 21 -13.88 3.98 -3.92
CA ALA A 21 -13.48 2.61 -3.60
C ALA A 21 -14.23 2.09 -2.36
N GLU A 22 -14.70 0.86 -2.44
CA GLU A 22 -15.34 0.18 -1.31
C GLU A 22 -14.37 -0.76 -0.59
N THR A 23 -13.44 -1.38 -1.35
CA THR A 23 -12.46 -2.33 -0.82
C THR A 23 -11.06 -1.80 -1.08
N ILE A 24 -10.31 -1.59 -0.01
CA ILE A 24 -8.97 -1.02 -0.07
C ILE A 24 -7.98 -1.91 0.65
N GLY A 25 -6.94 -2.33 -0.09
CA GLY A 25 -5.77 -2.94 0.52
C GLY A 25 -4.81 -1.84 0.96
N CYS A 26 -4.22 -2.01 2.12
CA CYS A 26 -3.24 -1.08 2.65
C CYS A 26 -2.05 -1.87 3.19
N TYR A 27 -1.17 -1.24 3.93
CA TYR A 27 -0.04 -1.92 4.57
C TYR A 27 0.20 -1.35 5.96
N SER A 28 0.79 -2.16 6.83
CA SER A 28 1.29 -1.71 8.13
C SER A 28 2.66 -1.08 7.92
N SER A 29 2.79 0.21 8.18
CA SER A 29 4.03 0.93 7.93
C SER A 29 5.13 0.54 8.91
N ILE A 30 6.33 0.36 8.38
CA ILE A 30 7.53 0.09 9.17
C ILE A 30 8.68 0.99 8.71
N GLY A 31 9.61 1.27 9.62
CA GLY A 31 10.84 2.01 9.28
C GLY A 31 10.57 3.35 8.61
N SER A 32 11.16 3.53 7.43
CA SER A 32 11.07 4.77 6.66
C SER A 32 9.87 4.84 5.71
N GLU A 33 8.99 3.84 5.75
CA GLU A 33 7.78 3.87 4.93
C GLU A 33 6.84 4.99 5.33
N VAL A 34 6.04 5.47 4.38
CA VAL A 34 4.98 6.42 4.67
C VAL A 34 4.02 5.78 5.67
N GLN A 35 3.72 6.51 6.75
CA GLN A 35 2.88 6.01 7.84
C GLN A 35 1.42 5.90 7.39
N THR A 36 0.78 4.78 7.74
CA THR A 36 -0.55 4.45 7.23
C THR A 36 -1.63 4.27 8.30
N ASN A 37 -1.28 4.31 9.58
CA ASN A 37 -2.29 4.09 10.64
C ASN A 37 -3.47 5.05 10.55
N ASP A 38 -3.20 6.33 10.32
CA ASP A 38 -4.26 7.34 10.19
C ASP A 38 -5.11 7.10 8.93
N ILE A 39 -4.47 6.68 7.84
CA ILE A 39 -5.16 6.35 6.59
C ILE A 39 -6.11 5.16 6.81
N ILE A 40 -5.62 4.12 7.45
CA ILE A 40 -6.43 2.92 7.74
C ILE A 40 -7.63 3.28 8.61
N ASN A 41 -7.42 4.03 9.69
CA ASN A 41 -8.49 4.45 10.58
C ASN A 41 -9.52 5.31 9.85
N TYR A 42 -9.06 6.19 8.98
CA TYR A 42 -9.96 7.02 8.18
C TYR A 42 -10.87 6.16 7.30
N PHE A 43 -10.31 5.17 6.60
CA PHE A 43 -11.11 4.30 5.75
C PHE A 43 -12.12 3.47 6.54
N LEU A 44 -11.70 2.95 7.68
CA LEU A 44 -12.59 2.19 8.56
C LEU A 44 -13.75 3.07 9.06
N ASN A 45 -13.48 4.31 9.42
CA ASN A 45 -14.50 5.26 9.86
C ASN A 45 -15.46 5.64 8.74
N GLU A 46 -15.01 5.59 7.49
CA GLU A 46 -15.84 5.85 6.31
C GLU A 46 -16.65 4.61 5.87
N GLY A 47 -16.55 3.52 6.60
CA GLY A 47 -17.30 2.30 6.29
C GLY A 47 -16.71 1.46 5.17
N LYS A 48 -15.46 1.72 4.77
CA LYS A 48 -14.80 0.94 3.74
C LYS A 48 -14.27 -0.38 4.31
N SER A 49 -14.19 -1.40 3.45
CA SER A 49 -13.55 -2.66 3.81
C SER A 49 -12.04 -2.51 3.60
N VAL A 50 -11.29 -2.62 4.68
CA VAL A 50 -9.82 -2.49 4.65
C VAL A 50 -9.19 -3.83 4.93
N SER A 51 -8.14 -4.16 4.19
CA SER A 51 -7.35 -5.37 4.40
C SER A 51 -5.87 -5.04 4.43
N LEU A 52 -5.11 -5.85 5.15
CA LEU A 52 -3.66 -5.71 5.27
C LEU A 52 -2.98 -7.02 4.88
N PRO A 53 -1.74 -6.95 4.39
CA PRO A 53 -1.02 -8.13 3.97
C PRO A 53 -0.59 -8.98 5.17
N LYS A 54 -0.65 -10.30 4.96
CA LYS A 54 -0.12 -11.29 5.87
C LYS A 54 0.76 -12.24 5.08
N VAL A 55 1.99 -12.44 5.53
CA VAL A 55 2.96 -13.31 4.87
C VAL A 55 3.07 -14.61 5.65
N SER A 56 2.95 -15.74 4.96
CA SER A 56 3.11 -17.06 5.54
C SER A 56 3.67 -18.01 4.48
N GLN A 57 4.81 -18.67 4.78
CA GLN A 57 5.41 -19.67 3.89
C GLN A 57 5.61 -19.15 2.45
N ASP A 58 6.22 -17.99 2.31
CA ASP A 58 6.51 -17.36 1.02
C ASP A 58 5.28 -16.91 0.22
N GLU A 59 4.10 -16.91 0.84
CA GLU A 59 2.89 -16.39 0.23
C GLU A 59 2.37 -15.17 0.99
N MET A 60 1.81 -14.23 0.25
CA MET A 60 1.15 -13.06 0.81
C MET A 60 -0.34 -13.12 0.51
N THR A 61 -1.16 -12.93 1.55
CA THR A 61 -2.60 -12.77 1.43
C THR A 61 -2.99 -11.45 2.05
N PHE A 62 -4.12 -10.90 1.62
CA PHE A 62 -4.70 -9.73 2.27
C PHE A 62 -5.88 -10.19 3.11
N ARG A 63 -5.90 -9.78 4.38
CA ARG A 63 -6.96 -10.15 5.32
C ARG A 63 -7.63 -8.91 5.89
N LYS A 64 -8.92 -9.01 6.12
CA LYS A 64 -9.72 -7.89 6.60
C LYS A 64 -9.30 -7.45 8.00
N VAL A 65 -9.36 -6.14 8.22
CA VAL A 65 -9.03 -5.50 9.49
C VAL A 65 -10.21 -4.65 9.92
N GLU A 66 -10.60 -4.77 11.18
CA GLU A 66 -11.64 -3.94 11.78
C GLU A 66 -11.04 -2.96 12.78
N ASP A 67 -9.88 -3.30 13.35
CA ASP A 67 -9.24 -2.49 14.39
C ASP A 67 -7.73 -2.75 14.35
N VAL A 68 -6.94 -1.69 14.12
CA VAL A 68 -5.48 -1.79 14.03
C VAL A 68 -4.84 -2.24 15.35
N SER A 69 -5.52 -2.04 16.48
CA SER A 69 -4.99 -2.48 17.78
C SER A 69 -4.99 -3.99 17.95
N LYS A 70 -5.70 -4.71 17.09
CA LYS A 70 -5.82 -6.18 17.17
C LYS A 70 -4.83 -6.91 16.26
N LEU A 71 -3.91 -6.20 15.63
CA LEU A 71 -2.88 -6.83 14.80
C LEU A 71 -1.83 -7.53 15.67
N GLU A 72 -1.21 -8.56 15.12
CA GLU A 72 -0.13 -9.30 15.77
C GLU A 72 1.13 -9.26 14.93
N LYS A 73 2.30 -9.53 15.51
CA LYS A 73 3.56 -9.53 14.77
C LYS A 73 3.66 -10.76 13.87
N GLY A 74 3.97 -10.52 12.59
CA GLY A 74 4.18 -11.58 11.61
C GLY A 74 5.64 -11.97 11.45
N GLU A 75 5.95 -12.66 10.34
CA GLU A 75 7.30 -13.21 10.07
C GLU A 75 8.41 -12.17 10.06
N PHE A 76 8.11 -10.94 9.69
CA PHE A 76 9.11 -9.86 9.59
C PHE A 76 8.94 -8.81 10.68
N ASP A 77 8.34 -9.18 11.80
CA ASP A 77 7.97 -8.26 12.89
C ASP A 77 7.03 -7.12 12.43
N ILE A 78 6.37 -7.31 11.31
CA ILE A 78 5.39 -6.35 10.77
C ILE A 78 4.03 -6.68 11.39
N PRO A 79 3.28 -5.68 11.91
CA PRO A 79 1.93 -5.94 12.38
C PRO A 79 1.04 -6.49 11.27
N GLU A 80 0.40 -7.62 11.52
CA GLU A 80 -0.44 -8.33 10.56
C GLU A 80 -1.80 -8.69 11.15
N PRO A 81 -2.83 -8.89 10.30
CA PRO A 81 -4.08 -9.47 10.75
C PRO A 81 -3.87 -10.89 11.27
N LYS A 82 -4.74 -11.32 12.20
CA LYS A 82 -4.70 -12.69 12.72
C LYS A 82 -5.16 -13.70 11.66
N ASP A 83 -4.72 -14.96 11.81
CA ASP A 83 -5.06 -16.04 10.88
C ASP A 83 -6.56 -16.30 10.74
N ASN A 84 -7.34 -15.97 11.77
CA ASN A 84 -8.78 -16.21 11.76
C ASN A 84 -9.61 -15.10 11.11
N THR A 85 -8.96 -14.07 10.56
CA THR A 85 -9.66 -13.00 9.87
C THR A 85 -9.93 -13.37 8.41
N PRO A 86 -11.04 -12.88 7.81
CA PRO A 86 -11.36 -13.22 6.42
C PRO A 86 -10.33 -12.73 5.43
N ILE A 87 -10.08 -13.56 4.40
CA ILE A 87 -9.23 -13.16 3.28
C ILE A 87 -10.03 -12.25 2.34
N GLN A 88 -9.39 -11.17 1.90
CA GLN A 88 -9.92 -10.28 0.87
C GLN A 88 -9.14 -10.54 -0.42
N GLU A 89 -9.78 -11.14 -1.41
CA GLU A 89 -9.07 -11.53 -2.65
C GLU A 89 -9.05 -10.43 -3.69
N ASN A 90 -10.11 -9.63 -3.76
CA ASN A 90 -10.22 -8.56 -4.76
C ASN A 90 -10.32 -7.21 -4.07
N HIS A 91 -9.65 -6.22 -4.66
CA HIS A 91 -9.63 -4.86 -4.14
C HIS A 91 -9.93 -3.87 -5.26
N ASP A 92 -10.62 -2.78 -4.93
CA ASP A 92 -10.76 -1.66 -5.85
C ASP A 92 -9.44 -0.90 -5.97
N VAL A 93 -8.77 -0.71 -4.84
CA VAL A 93 -7.50 0.02 -4.75
C VAL A 93 -6.59 -0.70 -3.77
N ILE A 94 -5.29 -0.72 -4.05
CA ILE A 94 -4.27 -1.18 -3.11
C ILE A 94 -3.23 -0.09 -2.96
N LEU A 95 -2.98 0.32 -1.70
CA LEU A 95 -1.89 1.22 -1.35
C LEU A 95 -0.64 0.38 -1.08
N ILE A 96 0.47 0.74 -1.69
CA ILE A 96 1.66 -0.09 -1.73
C ILE A 96 2.86 0.66 -1.15
N PRO A 97 3.61 0.04 -0.21
CA PRO A 97 4.81 0.67 0.35
C PRO A 97 5.94 0.66 -0.67
N CYS A 98 6.70 1.75 -0.71
CA CYS A 98 7.80 1.89 -1.65
C CYS A 98 9.05 2.42 -0.95
N ILE A 99 10.20 1.79 -1.20
CA ILE A 99 11.50 2.31 -0.74
C ILE A 99 11.99 3.35 -1.74
N GLY A 100 11.69 3.15 -3.01
CA GLY A 100 12.00 4.09 -4.08
C GLY A 100 11.00 3.96 -5.21
N LEU A 101 10.79 5.04 -5.94
CA LEU A 101 9.88 5.10 -7.08
C LEU A 101 10.49 5.96 -8.17
N ASP A 102 10.18 5.67 -9.43
CA ASP A 102 10.38 6.62 -10.52
C ASP A 102 9.03 7.15 -11.01
N ASN A 103 9.05 8.18 -11.83
CA ASN A 103 7.81 8.82 -12.30
C ASN A 103 7.00 7.97 -13.28
N GLN A 104 7.54 6.84 -13.70
CA GLN A 104 6.87 5.90 -14.58
C GLN A 104 6.11 4.81 -13.80
N GLY A 105 6.21 4.84 -12.48
CA GLY A 105 5.52 3.87 -11.63
C GLY A 105 6.34 2.65 -11.26
N ASN A 106 7.62 2.61 -11.65
CA ASN A 106 8.50 1.51 -11.25
C ASN A 106 8.92 1.71 -9.80
N ARG A 107 8.93 0.63 -9.02
CA ARG A 107 9.24 0.71 -7.60
C ARG A 107 10.37 -0.21 -7.17
N ILE A 108 11.06 0.20 -6.11
CA ILE A 108 11.99 -0.64 -5.37
C ILE A 108 11.29 -1.06 -4.09
N GLY A 109 11.22 -2.37 -3.84
CA GLY A 109 10.74 -2.94 -2.59
C GLY A 109 11.87 -3.59 -1.82
N TYR A 110 11.53 -4.43 -0.85
CA TYR A 110 12.51 -5.09 0.01
C TYR A 110 13.17 -6.32 -0.60
N GLY A 111 12.90 -6.63 -1.88
CA GLY A 111 13.57 -7.70 -2.61
C GLY A 111 12.92 -9.08 -2.49
N PHE A 112 11.82 -9.22 -1.76
CA PHE A 112 11.12 -10.50 -1.61
C PHE A 112 10.14 -10.80 -2.74
N GLY A 113 9.74 -9.79 -3.52
CA GLY A 113 8.82 -9.94 -4.64
C GLY A 113 7.36 -10.26 -4.26
N PHE A 114 6.98 -10.13 -3.00
CA PHE A 114 5.63 -10.46 -2.55
C PHE A 114 4.55 -9.64 -3.26
N TYR A 115 4.76 -8.32 -3.39
CA TYR A 115 3.79 -7.45 -4.04
C TYR A 115 3.72 -7.71 -5.54
N ASP A 116 4.85 -7.89 -6.21
CA ASP A 116 4.86 -8.17 -7.64
C ASP A 116 4.12 -9.48 -7.95
N LYS A 117 4.35 -10.50 -7.15
CA LYS A 117 3.68 -11.79 -7.30
C LYS A 117 2.18 -11.68 -7.01
N TYR A 118 1.83 -11.00 -5.91
CA TYR A 118 0.43 -10.85 -5.52
C TYR A 118 -0.36 -10.03 -6.53
N LEU A 119 0.25 -8.98 -7.07
CA LEU A 119 -0.42 -8.05 -7.98
C LEU A 119 -0.49 -8.55 -9.42
N GLU A 120 0.21 -9.63 -9.74
CA GLU A 120 0.16 -10.21 -11.07
C GLU A 120 -1.28 -10.57 -11.44
N GLY A 121 -1.78 -10.03 -12.54
CA GLY A 121 -3.15 -10.25 -12.97
C GLY A 121 -4.23 -9.54 -12.17
N SER A 122 -3.87 -8.72 -11.18
CA SER A 122 -4.83 -7.97 -10.37
C SER A 122 -5.44 -6.81 -11.15
N GLY A 123 -6.76 -6.66 -11.05
CA GLY A 123 -7.47 -5.50 -11.60
C GLY A 123 -7.52 -4.29 -10.69
N ALA A 124 -6.93 -4.37 -9.50
CA ALA A 124 -6.92 -3.26 -8.55
C ALA A 124 -6.08 -2.09 -9.08
N VAL A 125 -6.51 -0.87 -8.75
CA VAL A 125 -5.67 0.31 -8.97
C VAL A 125 -4.56 0.31 -7.92
N LYS A 126 -3.33 0.49 -8.37
CA LYS A 126 -2.13 0.40 -7.54
C LYS A 126 -1.59 1.80 -7.28
N ILE A 127 -1.56 2.19 -6.02
CA ILE A 127 -1.08 3.52 -5.60
C ILE A 127 0.15 3.33 -4.72
N GLY A 128 1.29 3.79 -5.21
CA GLY A 128 2.53 3.79 -4.43
C GLY A 128 2.60 5.04 -3.56
N LEU A 129 2.86 4.86 -2.27
CA LEU A 129 3.07 5.96 -1.33
C LEU A 129 4.56 6.10 -1.05
N SER A 130 5.06 7.31 -1.20
CA SER A 130 6.49 7.58 -1.01
C SER A 130 6.71 9.03 -0.63
N TYR A 131 7.82 9.31 0.03
CA TYR A 131 8.28 10.70 0.22
C TYR A 131 8.97 11.16 -1.06
N SER A 132 8.86 12.45 -1.38
CA SER A 132 9.43 12.98 -2.62
C SER A 132 10.93 12.74 -2.75
N LYS A 133 11.65 12.69 -1.62
CA LYS A 133 13.09 12.40 -1.63
C LYS A 133 13.42 10.97 -2.07
N GLN A 134 12.43 10.09 -2.10
CA GLN A 134 12.61 8.70 -2.54
C GLN A 134 12.33 8.52 -4.04
N ILE A 135 11.89 9.57 -4.71
CA ILE A 135 11.69 9.56 -6.17
C ILE A 135 13.05 9.65 -6.85
N VAL A 136 13.32 8.71 -7.74
CA VAL A 136 14.57 8.65 -8.51
C VAL A 136 14.27 8.78 -10.01
N LYS A 137 15.31 9.03 -10.82
CA LYS A 137 15.15 9.26 -12.25
C LYS A 137 14.62 8.04 -12.99
N THR A 138 15.24 6.89 -12.75
CA THR A 138 14.92 5.65 -13.45
C THR A 138 15.26 4.46 -12.57
N ILE A 139 14.38 3.50 -12.55
CA ILE A 139 14.59 2.23 -11.86
C ILE A 139 14.67 1.12 -12.90
N PRO A 140 15.72 0.28 -12.88
CA PRO A 140 15.78 -0.89 -13.75
C PRO A 140 14.59 -1.81 -13.49
N VAL A 141 13.97 -2.32 -14.56
CA VAL A 141 12.78 -3.16 -14.44
C VAL A 141 13.06 -4.55 -15.00
N SER A 142 12.36 -5.56 -14.45
CA SER A 142 12.32 -6.90 -14.98
C SER A 142 10.91 -7.21 -15.50
N LYS A 143 10.76 -8.36 -16.20
CA LYS A 143 9.47 -8.76 -16.76
C LYS A 143 8.36 -8.92 -15.72
N ASN A 144 8.74 -9.28 -14.49
CA ASN A 144 7.77 -9.60 -13.44
C ASN A 144 7.44 -8.42 -12.53
N ASP A 145 8.08 -7.26 -12.75
CA ASP A 145 7.84 -6.09 -11.95
C ASP A 145 6.52 -5.44 -12.35
N ILE A 146 5.71 -5.10 -11.35
CA ILE A 146 4.41 -4.47 -11.55
C ILE A 146 4.54 -2.97 -11.31
N LYS A 147 4.05 -2.19 -12.27
CA LYS A 147 4.07 -0.73 -12.16
C LYS A 147 2.92 -0.21 -11.31
N MET A 148 3.20 0.87 -10.59
CA MET A 148 2.13 1.61 -9.90
C MET A 148 1.34 2.43 -10.91
N ASP A 149 0.04 2.55 -10.69
CA ASP A 149 -0.84 3.38 -11.54
C ASP A 149 -0.79 4.84 -11.12
N TRP A 150 -0.59 5.06 -9.82
CA TRP A 150 -0.47 6.39 -9.22
C TRP A 150 0.66 6.42 -8.21
N ILE A 151 1.23 7.60 -8.03
CA ILE A 151 2.22 7.87 -7.00
C ILE A 151 1.73 9.06 -6.18
N VAL A 152 1.73 8.94 -4.86
CA VAL A 152 1.38 10.04 -3.97
C VAL A 152 2.56 10.33 -3.06
N THR A 153 3.03 11.57 -3.10
CA THR A 153 4.07 12.07 -2.19
C THR A 153 3.51 13.25 -1.40
N GLU A 154 4.29 13.76 -0.46
CA GLU A 154 3.89 14.96 0.28
C GLU A 154 3.75 16.19 -0.64
N LYS A 155 4.34 16.15 -1.83
CA LYS A 155 4.33 17.27 -2.79
C LYS A 155 3.32 17.08 -3.92
N ASP A 156 3.17 15.87 -4.44
CA ASP A 156 2.46 15.62 -5.70
C ASP A 156 1.57 14.39 -5.65
N VAL A 157 0.56 14.40 -6.51
CA VAL A 157 -0.21 13.21 -6.92
C VAL A 157 0.07 13.03 -8.40
N ILE A 158 0.69 11.91 -8.76
CA ILE A 158 1.16 11.65 -10.12
C ILE A 158 0.45 10.44 -10.70
N LYS A 159 -0.18 10.62 -11.86
CA LYS A 159 -0.70 9.49 -12.65
C LYS A 159 0.42 9.04 -13.58
N THR A 160 0.77 7.74 -13.56
CA THR A 160 1.97 7.23 -14.23
C THR A 160 1.79 6.94 -15.71
N SER A 161 0.56 6.87 -16.17
CA SER A 161 0.30 6.57 -17.59
C SER A 161 -0.89 7.33 -18.14
#